data_379d8e24d063952137dc04a02b3065b1
#
_entry.id   379d8e24d063952137dc04a02b3065b1
#
_cell.length_a   1.000
_cell.length_b   1.000
_cell.length_c   1.000
_cell.angle_alpha   90.00
_cell.angle_beta   90.00
_cell.angle_gamma   90.00
#
_symmetry.space_group_name_H-M   'P 1'
#
loop_
_entity.id
_entity.type
_entity.pdbx_description
1 polymer ?
#
loop_
_entity_poly.entity_id
_entity_poly.type
_entity_poly.pdbx_seq_one_letter_code
_entity_poly.pdbx_strand_id
1 'polypeptide(L)'
;MKKNNVLARDYSKFIKQTLIACALLLGVSSVAPLCAEERGDWSMTVGVDAVSKSLWRGMELGGPSIQPTGTFDYEKDDWTVCLGFWATKTLFGEPYGELDLFVEASWRNLTLSLTDYGYGKYFGPWQDYHDLDFGISYTLSEDVPLTFSWYSIINQTFEGSMDGGGFDWASAFPSYFEVAYDFSVWEVDFNAAAGFCPFASDYYGSEAFSMYNLNLRAGHEFEFEHGGTLPVSAQVMYNPAWNEVFWGVSVGYYFSLDF
;
A
#
# COMPACT_ATOMS: atom_id res chain seq x y z
N MET A 1 -24.08 -30.10 10.34
CA MET A 1 -24.71 -28.85 9.93
C MET A 1 -24.39 -27.62 10.81
N LYS A 2 -23.22 -27.57 11.48
CA LYS A 2 -22.84 -26.38 12.30
C LYS A 2 -21.63 -25.56 11.75
N LYS A 3 -20.93 -26.03 10.70
CA LYS A 3 -19.75 -25.32 10.14
C LYS A 3 -20.09 -24.14 9.22
N ASN A 4 -21.24 -24.15 8.55
CA ASN A 4 -21.58 -23.09 7.57
C ASN A 4 -22.04 -21.76 8.21
N ASN A 5 -22.40 -21.77 9.52
CA ASN A 5 -22.88 -20.57 10.19
C ASN A 5 -21.74 -19.68 10.75
N VAL A 6 -20.52 -20.21 10.88
CA VAL A 6 -19.38 -19.44 11.40
C VAL A 6 -18.81 -18.55 10.28
N LEU A 7 -18.60 -19.10 9.09
CA LEU A 7 -18.10 -18.35 7.94
C LEU A 7 -19.04 -17.20 7.54
N ALA A 8 -20.36 -17.47 7.46
CA ALA A 8 -21.34 -16.41 7.14
C ALA A 8 -21.40 -15.29 8.19
N ARG A 9 -21.10 -15.61 9.45
CA ARG A 9 -21.08 -14.64 10.55
C ARG A 9 -19.85 -13.74 10.52
N ASP A 10 -18.71 -14.27 10.07
CA ASP A 10 -17.46 -13.52 9.92
C ASP A 10 -17.52 -12.58 8.69
N TYR A 11 -18.09 -13.03 7.56
CA TYR A 11 -18.33 -12.17 6.39
C TYR A 11 -19.27 -10.99 6.73
N SER A 12 -20.33 -11.23 7.48
CA SER A 12 -21.25 -10.17 7.90
C SER A 12 -20.61 -9.14 8.82
N LYS A 13 -19.65 -9.53 9.65
CA LYS A 13 -18.87 -8.60 10.49
C LYS A 13 -17.90 -7.79 9.66
N PHE A 14 -17.17 -8.42 8.74
CA PHE A 14 -16.23 -7.75 7.85
C PHE A 14 -16.94 -6.68 7.01
N ILE A 15 -18.05 -7.01 6.34
CA ILE A 15 -18.83 -6.05 5.54
C ILE A 15 -19.35 -4.89 6.41
N LYS A 16 -19.82 -5.16 7.64
CA LYS A 16 -20.29 -4.10 8.55
C LYS A 16 -19.14 -3.20 9.01
N GLN A 17 -17.96 -3.73 9.23
CA GLN A 17 -16.80 -2.98 9.68
C GLN A 17 -16.21 -2.12 8.56
N THR A 18 -16.16 -2.63 7.32
CA THR A 18 -15.80 -1.87 6.13
C THR A 18 -16.79 -0.74 5.86
N LEU A 19 -18.10 -1.02 6.00
CA LEU A 19 -19.14 0.01 5.88
C LEU A 19 -19.07 1.06 6.98
N ILE A 20 -18.64 0.71 8.21
CA ILE A 20 -18.44 1.66 9.30
C ILE A 20 -17.21 2.54 9.03
N ALA A 21 -16.11 1.98 8.50
CA ALA A 21 -14.93 2.75 8.08
C ALA A 21 -15.29 3.74 6.96
N CYS A 22 -16.01 3.30 5.94
CA CYS A 22 -16.54 4.18 4.89
C CYS A 22 -17.53 5.23 5.46
N ALA A 23 -18.37 4.88 6.43
CA ALA A 23 -19.30 5.82 7.05
C ALA A 23 -18.60 6.86 7.94
N LEU A 24 -17.46 6.52 8.55
CA LEU A 24 -16.63 7.46 9.31
C LEU A 24 -15.92 8.45 8.38
N LEU A 25 -15.49 8.03 7.20
CA LEU A 25 -14.94 8.91 6.16
C LEU A 25 -16.03 9.85 5.59
N LEU A 26 -17.25 9.38 5.41
CA LEU A 26 -18.39 10.21 4.97
C LEU A 26 -18.92 11.16 6.05
N GLY A 27 -18.63 10.91 7.33
CA GLY A 27 -19.04 11.76 8.47
C GLY A 27 -18.20 13.05 8.65
N VAL A 28 -17.07 13.17 7.97
CA VAL A 28 -16.17 14.34 8.06
C VAL A 28 -16.67 15.54 7.24
N SER A 29 -17.64 15.33 6.35
CA SER A 29 -18.19 16.39 5.48
C SER A 29 -19.00 17.48 6.18
N SER A 30 -19.12 17.47 7.52
CA SER A 30 -19.86 18.48 8.29
C SER A 30 -19.01 19.47 9.09
N VAL A 31 -17.69 19.47 8.95
CA VAL A 31 -16.83 20.49 9.54
C VAL A 31 -16.71 21.67 8.56
N ALA A 32 -17.67 22.59 8.63
CA ALA A 32 -17.61 23.84 7.88
C ALA A 32 -16.35 24.62 8.25
N PRO A 33 -15.56 25.12 7.29
CA PRO A 33 -14.36 25.88 7.57
C PRO A 33 -14.74 27.30 8.03
N LEU A 34 -14.25 27.66 9.22
CA LEU A 34 -14.31 29.03 9.74
C LEU A 34 -13.00 29.73 9.39
N CYS A 35 -12.72 29.99 8.10
CA CYS A 35 -11.77 31.02 7.66
C CYS A 35 -11.80 31.11 6.14
N ALA A 36 -12.08 32.32 5.62
CA ALA A 36 -12.00 32.62 4.21
C ALA A 36 -10.56 33.03 3.86
N GLU A 37 -9.72 32.04 3.58
CA GLU A 37 -8.45 32.20 2.88
C GLU A 37 -8.33 31.05 1.90
N GLU A 38 -7.74 31.30 0.72
CA GLU A 38 -7.63 30.44 -0.46
C GLU A 38 -7.81 28.95 -0.15
N ARG A 39 -8.98 28.42 -0.51
CA ARG A 39 -9.33 27.03 -0.23
C ARG A 39 -8.46 26.15 -1.11
N GLY A 40 -7.85 25.13 -0.53
CA GLY A 40 -7.30 24.02 -1.31
C GLY A 40 -8.42 23.17 -1.91
N ASP A 41 -8.06 22.37 -2.88
CA ASP A 41 -8.96 21.43 -3.55
C ASP A 41 -9.05 20.12 -2.78
N TRP A 42 -10.25 19.60 -2.68
CA TRP A 42 -10.51 18.30 -2.05
C TRP A 42 -10.98 17.31 -3.08
N SER A 43 -10.47 16.10 -3.01
CA SER A 43 -10.96 15.00 -3.82
C SER A 43 -11.13 13.72 -3.02
N MET A 44 -11.94 12.81 -3.52
CA MET A 44 -12.13 11.49 -2.97
C MET A 44 -12.12 10.48 -4.11
N THR A 45 -11.30 9.44 -3.99
CA THR A 45 -11.28 8.33 -4.93
C THR A 45 -11.66 7.04 -4.22
N VAL A 46 -12.52 6.26 -4.84
CA VAL A 46 -12.84 4.89 -4.41
C VAL A 46 -12.67 3.95 -5.57
N GLY A 47 -12.13 2.77 -5.31
CA GLY A 47 -11.88 1.79 -6.34
C GLY A 47 -11.81 0.36 -5.83
N VAL A 48 -11.74 -0.55 -6.77
CA VAL A 48 -11.54 -1.96 -6.50
C VAL A 48 -10.74 -2.60 -7.62
N ASP A 49 -9.71 -3.36 -7.26
CA ASP A 49 -8.94 -4.19 -8.18
C ASP A 49 -9.30 -5.66 -8.01
N ALA A 50 -9.37 -6.38 -9.12
CA ALA A 50 -9.26 -7.82 -9.17
C ALA A 50 -7.86 -8.19 -9.65
N VAL A 51 -7.09 -8.86 -8.81
CA VAL A 51 -5.70 -9.22 -9.10
C VAL A 51 -5.54 -10.73 -9.16
N SER A 52 -4.68 -11.21 -10.06
CA SER A 52 -4.37 -12.64 -10.12
C SER A 52 -3.44 -13.10 -8.99
N LYS A 53 -2.65 -12.17 -8.44
CA LYS A 53 -1.75 -12.36 -7.30
C LYS A 53 -1.56 -11.05 -6.56
N SER A 54 -1.49 -11.12 -5.23
CA SER A 54 -1.09 -10.00 -4.38
C SER A 54 0.43 -10.00 -4.27
N LEU A 55 1.09 -9.04 -4.91
CA LEU A 55 2.54 -8.93 -4.98
C LEU A 55 3.01 -7.66 -4.28
N TRP A 56 4.03 -7.78 -3.40
CA TRP A 56 4.54 -6.67 -2.61
C TRP A 56 6.04 -6.83 -2.33
N ARG A 57 6.83 -5.80 -2.62
CA ARG A 57 8.28 -5.70 -2.33
C ARG A 57 9.08 -6.98 -2.59
N GLY A 58 8.89 -7.63 -3.74
CA GLY A 58 9.59 -8.86 -4.08
C GLY A 58 8.92 -10.16 -3.59
N MET A 59 7.73 -10.11 -3.00
CA MET A 59 7.04 -11.24 -2.39
C MET A 59 5.65 -11.45 -2.98
N GLU A 60 5.20 -12.70 -3.05
CA GLU A 60 3.80 -13.07 -3.26
C GLU A 60 3.12 -13.24 -1.92
N LEU A 61 2.16 -12.37 -1.59
CA LEU A 61 1.40 -12.42 -0.33
C LEU A 61 0.15 -13.28 -0.44
N GLY A 62 -0.42 -13.41 -1.63
CA GLY A 62 -1.62 -14.21 -1.85
C GLY A 62 -1.96 -14.42 -3.31
N GLY A 63 -2.82 -15.42 -3.56
CA GLY A 63 -3.36 -15.75 -4.88
C GLY A 63 -4.41 -14.74 -5.37
N PRO A 64 -5.32 -15.17 -6.27
CA PRO A 64 -6.36 -14.29 -6.82
C PRO A 64 -7.16 -13.58 -5.75
N SER A 65 -7.20 -12.25 -5.78
CA SER A 65 -7.73 -11.42 -4.71
C SER A 65 -8.58 -10.26 -5.23
N ILE A 66 -9.45 -9.75 -4.39
CA ILE A 66 -10.16 -8.48 -4.55
C ILE A 66 -9.54 -7.47 -3.60
N GLN A 67 -9.24 -6.27 -4.12
CA GLN A 67 -8.51 -5.22 -3.41
C GLN A 67 -9.27 -3.89 -3.48
N PRO A 68 -10.23 -3.63 -2.57
CA PRO A 68 -10.86 -2.33 -2.45
C PRO A 68 -9.90 -1.29 -1.88
N THR A 69 -9.98 -0.07 -2.40
CA THR A 69 -9.23 1.10 -1.93
C THR A 69 -10.12 2.33 -1.84
N GLY A 70 -9.72 3.29 -1.03
CA GLY A 70 -10.33 4.59 -0.98
C GLY A 70 -9.37 5.61 -0.42
N THR A 71 -9.35 6.81 -1.03
CA THR A 71 -8.54 7.94 -0.59
C THR A 71 -9.38 9.19 -0.44
N PHE A 72 -8.91 10.08 0.40
CA PHE A 72 -9.41 11.42 0.59
C PHE A 72 -8.21 12.36 0.58
N ASP A 73 -8.15 13.21 -0.45
CA ASP A 73 -6.99 14.00 -0.77
C ASP A 73 -7.30 15.49 -0.58
N TYR A 74 -6.31 16.24 -0.10
CA TYR A 74 -6.30 17.67 0.00
C TYR A 74 -5.08 18.25 -0.67
N GLU A 75 -5.27 19.13 -1.64
CA GLU A 75 -4.21 19.80 -2.38
C GLU A 75 -4.26 21.30 -2.16
N LYS A 76 -3.11 21.89 -1.83
CA LYS A 76 -2.94 23.34 -1.74
C LYS A 76 -1.50 23.72 -2.04
N ASP A 77 -1.30 24.60 -3.02
CA ASP A 77 0.00 25.07 -3.50
C ASP A 77 0.90 23.88 -3.87
N ASP A 78 2.04 23.74 -3.18
CA ASP A 78 3.00 22.64 -3.37
C ASP A 78 2.73 21.44 -2.43
N TRP A 79 1.63 21.43 -1.67
CA TRP A 79 1.31 20.41 -0.69
C TRP A 79 0.16 19.54 -1.13
N THR A 80 0.32 18.24 -0.92
CA THR A 80 -0.77 17.26 -0.98
C THR A 80 -0.79 16.46 0.31
N VAL A 81 -1.96 16.24 0.88
CA VAL A 81 -2.17 15.34 2.03
C VAL A 81 -3.22 14.32 1.64
N CYS A 82 -2.90 13.06 1.74
CA CYS A 82 -3.77 11.94 1.45
C CYS A 82 -4.04 11.13 2.72
N LEU A 83 -5.29 10.79 2.95
CA LEU A 83 -5.72 9.78 3.92
C LEU A 83 -6.39 8.66 3.16
N GLY A 84 -6.05 7.42 3.44
CA GLY A 84 -6.63 6.32 2.70
C GLY A 84 -6.67 5.01 3.44
N PHE A 85 -7.34 4.08 2.78
CA PHE A 85 -7.29 2.66 3.12
C PHE A 85 -7.10 1.82 1.87
N TRP A 86 -6.45 0.71 2.05
CA TRP A 86 -6.41 -0.39 1.10
C TRP A 86 -6.71 -1.70 1.82
N ALA A 87 -7.36 -2.61 1.15
CA ALA A 87 -7.57 -3.93 1.72
C ALA A 87 -7.41 -5.00 0.66
N THR A 88 -7.12 -6.22 1.09
CA THR A 88 -7.07 -7.39 0.20
C THR A 88 -7.76 -8.58 0.81
N LYS A 89 -8.37 -9.39 -0.05
CA LYS A 89 -8.93 -10.68 0.32
C LYS A 89 -8.75 -11.68 -0.79
N THR A 90 -7.99 -12.75 -0.49
CA THR A 90 -7.83 -13.89 -1.39
C THR A 90 -9.17 -14.60 -1.58
N LEU A 91 -9.51 -14.87 -2.84
CA LEU A 91 -10.73 -15.56 -3.25
C LEU A 91 -10.53 -17.07 -3.32
N PHE A 92 -9.35 -17.50 -3.75
CA PHE A 92 -8.99 -18.91 -3.96
C PHE A 92 -7.56 -19.16 -3.52
N GLY A 93 -7.27 -20.37 -3.04
CA GLY A 93 -5.96 -20.77 -2.54
C GLY A 93 -5.81 -20.57 -1.04
N GLU A 94 -4.58 -20.33 -0.59
CA GLU A 94 -4.31 -20.05 0.83
C GLU A 94 -4.98 -18.73 1.24
N PRO A 95 -5.72 -18.73 2.37
CA PRO A 95 -6.47 -17.57 2.79
C PRO A 95 -5.51 -16.45 3.28
N TYR A 96 -5.52 -15.33 2.58
CA TYR A 96 -4.86 -14.10 2.98
C TYR A 96 -5.87 -12.96 3.06
N GLY A 97 -5.68 -12.05 3.99
CA GLY A 97 -6.51 -10.86 4.14
C GLY A 97 -5.83 -9.83 5.01
N GLU A 98 -5.86 -8.59 4.55
CA GLU A 98 -5.20 -7.43 5.11
C GLU A 98 -6.09 -6.21 4.95
N LEU A 99 -5.98 -5.27 5.87
CA LEU A 99 -6.56 -3.93 5.79
C LEU A 99 -5.50 -2.94 6.25
N ASP A 100 -5.13 -2.04 5.37
CA ASP A 100 -4.15 -1.00 5.62
C ASP A 100 -4.84 0.34 5.75
N LEU A 101 -4.41 1.12 6.74
CA LEU A 101 -4.75 2.53 6.86
C LEU A 101 -3.49 3.35 6.67
N PHE A 102 -3.55 4.38 5.85
CA PHE A 102 -2.38 5.18 5.58
C PHE A 102 -2.66 6.68 5.57
N VAL A 103 -1.61 7.43 5.86
CA VAL A 103 -1.53 8.86 5.64
C VAL A 103 -0.25 9.18 4.89
N GLU A 104 -0.39 10.05 3.89
CA GLU A 104 0.74 10.56 3.13
C GLU A 104 0.71 12.09 3.12
N ALA A 105 1.88 12.70 3.16
CA ALA A 105 2.04 14.14 3.00
C ALA A 105 3.18 14.40 2.02
N SER A 106 2.86 15.09 0.96
CA SER A 106 3.82 15.44 -0.09
C SER A 106 4.04 16.95 -0.11
N TRP A 107 5.29 17.33 -0.28
CA TRP A 107 5.70 18.69 -0.59
C TRP A 107 6.62 18.66 -1.79
N ARG A 108 6.11 19.17 -2.92
CA ARG A 108 6.79 19.06 -4.21
C ARG A 108 7.15 17.58 -4.50
N ASN A 109 8.46 17.32 -4.54
CA ASN A 109 9.03 16.02 -4.90
C ASN A 109 9.28 15.09 -3.72
N LEU A 110 9.04 15.55 -2.49
CA LEU A 110 9.25 14.79 -1.26
C LEU A 110 7.92 14.30 -0.71
N THR A 111 7.80 12.99 -0.47
CA THR A 111 6.65 12.36 0.18
C THR A 111 7.06 11.68 1.46
N LEU A 112 6.30 11.89 2.52
CA LEU A 112 6.35 11.14 3.78
C LEU A 112 5.09 10.30 3.88
N SER A 113 5.21 9.04 4.28
CA SER A 113 4.08 8.14 4.49
C SER A 113 4.15 7.44 5.84
N LEU A 114 2.98 7.11 6.36
CA LEU A 114 2.82 6.25 7.52
C LEU A 114 1.66 5.30 7.22
N THR A 115 1.94 3.99 7.22
CA THR A 115 0.97 2.95 6.90
C THR A 115 0.87 1.97 8.06
N ASP A 116 -0.33 1.67 8.48
CA ASP A 116 -0.66 0.60 9.42
C ASP A 116 -1.14 -0.62 8.62
N TYR A 117 -0.29 -1.63 8.48
CA TYR A 117 -0.62 -2.92 7.89
C TYR A 117 -1.36 -3.78 8.92
N GLY A 118 -2.62 -4.05 8.71
CA GLY A 118 -3.43 -4.84 9.63
C GLY A 118 -3.75 -6.23 9.09
N TYR A 119 -3.19 -7.27 9.70
CA TYR A 119 -3.32 -8.65 9.25
C TYR A 119 -4.41 -9.41 10.01
N GLY A 120 -5.19 -10.21 9.32
CA GLY A 120 -6.07 -11.24 9.88
C GLY A 120 -7.14 -10.74 10.85
N LYS A 121 -6.77 -10.25 12.02
CA LYS A 121 -7.69 -9.73 13.06
C LYS A 121 -7.39 -8.26 13.36
N TYR A 122 -7.71 -7.39 12.44
CA TYR A 122 -7.46 -5.95 12.55
C TYR A 122 -7.83 -5.32 13.93
N PHE A 123 -8.91 -5.77 14.56
CA PHE A 123 -9.32 -5.33 15.90
C PHE A 123 -8.85 -6.28 17.03
N GLY A 124 -7.82 -7.09 16.76
CA GLY A 124 -7.12 -7.88 17.77
C GLY A 124 -6.14 -7.03 18.58
N PRO A 125 -5.32 -7.65 19.46
CA PRO A 125 -4.23 -6.93 20.11
C PRO A 125 -3.28 -6.34 19.06
N TRP A 126 -3.04 -5.03 19.15
CA TRP A 126 -2.22 -4.28 18.20
C TRP A 126 -0.88 -4.94 17.91
N GLN A 127 -0.18 -5.37 18.94
CA GLN A 127 1.17 -5.97 18.86
C GLN A 127 1.24 -7.27 18.04
N ASP A 128 0.10 -7.95 17.88
CA ASP A 128 0.07 -9.28 17.24
C ASP A 128 -0.36 -9.21 15.76
N TYR A 129 -0.96 -8.08 15.34
CA TYR A 129 -1.66 -8.02 14.05
C TYR A 129 -1.39 -6.74 13.24
N HIS A 130 -0.52 -5.85 13.72
CA HIS A 130 -0.26 -4.58 13.07
C HIS A 130 1.24 -4.32 12.91
N ASP A 131 1.62 -3.92 11.70
CA ASP A 131 2.94 -3.40 11.39
C ASP A 131 2.83 -1.95 10.94
N LEU A 132 3.56 -1.05 11.60
CA LEU A 132 3.56 0.36 11.28
C LEU A 132 4.78 0.68 10.42
N ASP A 133 4.55 1.00 9.14
CA ASP A 133 5.58 1.31 8.16
C ASP A 133 5.69 2.83 7.95
N PHE A 134 6.88 3.36 8.20
CA PHE A 134 7.22 4.74 7.89
C PHE A 134 7.99 4.80 6.58
N GLY A 135 7.59 5.67 5.67
CA GLY A 135 8.19 5.85 4.36
C GLY A 135 8.65 7.28 4.10
N ILE A 136 9.75 7.40 3.35
CA ILE A 136 10.22 8.64 2.73
C ILE A 136 10.51 8.35 1.27
N SER A 137 9.97 9.15 0.36
CA SER A 137 10.23 9.06 -1.07
C SER A 137 10.60 10.41 -1.65
N TYR A 138 11.52 10.43 -2.60
CA TYR A 138 11.93 11.63 -3.32
C TYR A 138 12.03 11.34 -4.82
N THR A 139 11.25 12.05 -5.62
CA THR A 139 11.31 11.99 -7.09
C THR A 139 12.19 13.12 -7.62
N LEU A 140 13.13 12.85 -8.51
CA LEU A 140 14.08 13.86 -8.98
C LEU A 140 13.39 15.04 -9.66
N SER A 141 12.56 14.77 -10.67
CA SER A 141 11.76 15.79 -11.37
C SER A 141 10.73 15.11 -12.26
N GLU A 142 9.79 15.88 -12.81
CA GLU A 142 8.86 15.41 -13.84
C GLU A 142 9.57 14.98 -15.13
N ASP A 143 10.64 15.68 -15.52
CA ASP A 143 11.45 15.32 -16.72
C ASP A 143 12.27 14.05 -16.51
N VAL A 144 12.62 13.74 -15.26
CA VAL A 144 13.37 12.55 -14.86
C VAL A 144 12.63 11.90 -13.70
N PRO A 145 11.60 11.11 -13.98
CA PRO A 145 10.74 10.49 -12.97
C PRO A 145 11.43 9.28 -12.31
N LEU A 146 12.59 9.55 -11.71
CA LEU A 146 13.36 8.60 -10.92
C LEU A 146 13.09 8.86 -9.44
N THR A 147 12.50 7.88 -8.77
CA THR A 147 12.10 7.96 -7.37
C THR A 147 13.03 7.10 -6.51
N PHE A 148 13.49 7.67 -5.41
CA PHE A 148 14.22 6.98 -4.35
C PHE A 148 13.34 6.89 -3.13
N SER A 149 13.15 5.69 -2.61
CA SER A 149 12.29 5.46 -1.44
C SER A 149 13.04 4.69 -0.36
N TRP A 150 12.73 5.00 0.87
CA TRP A 150 13.11 4.23 2.05
C TRP A 150 11.86 3.98 2.91
N TYR A 151 11.70 2.74 3.32
CA TYR A 151 10.63 2.31 4.19
C TYR A 151 11.20 1.57 5.39
N SER A 152 10.55 1.69 6.55
CA SER A 152 10.96 1.00 7.75
C SER A 152 9.79 0.68 8.65
N ILE A 153 9.69 -0.57 9.09
CA ILE A 153 8.74 -0.98 10.12
C ILE A 153 9.24 -0.46 11.47
N ILE A 154 8.43 0.37 12.14
CA ILE A 154 8.87 1.14 13.31
C ILE A 154 8.28 0.65 14.65
N ASN A 155 7.39 -0.33 14.65
CA ASN A 155 6.72 -0.85 15.84
C ASN A 155 7.09 -2.32 16.16
N GLN A 156 8.14 -2.86 15.56
CA GLN A 156 8.58 -4.20 15.90
C GLN A 156 8.99 -4.27 17.36
N THR A 157 8.42 -5.22 18.11
CA THR A 157 8.82 -5.48 19.49
C THR A 157 10.20 -6.08 19.50
N PHE A 158 11.14 -5.30 19.99
CA PHE A 158 12.52 -5.70 20.11
C PHE A 158 12.64 -6.71 21.27
N GLU A 159 12.64 -8.00 20.99
CA GLU A 159 13.13 -9.05 21.90
C GLU A 159 14.67 -9.12 21.84
N GLY A 160 15.32 -7.95 21.82
CA GLY A 160 16.77 -7.86 21.90
C GLY A 160 17.23 -8.21 23.30
N SER A 161 17.98 -9.28 23.41
CA SER A 161 18.70 -9.68 24.63
C SER A 161 19.48 -8.48 25.18
N MET A 162 19.11 -8.01 26.35
CA MET A 162 19.89 -7.05 27.15
C MET A 162 21.17 -7.70 27.75
N ASP A 163 21.57 -8.85 27.24
CA ASP A 163 22.76 -9.59 27.71
C ASP A 163 24.06 -9.00 27.10
N GLY A 164 24.29 -7.69 27.31
CA GLY A 164 25.60 -7.07 27.03
C GLY A 164 25.95 -6.88 25.54
N GLY A 165 25.11 -7.26 24.61
CA GLY A 165 25.16 -6.89 23.18
C GLY A 165 24.55 -5.52 22.98
N GLY A 166 25.16 -4.66 22.14
CA GLY A 166 24.62 -3.34 21.81
C GLY A 166 23.24 -3.43 21.17
N PHE A 167 22.52 -2.28 21.10
CA PHE A 167 21.25 -2.18 20.42
C PHE A 167 21.38 -2.52 18.93
N ASP A 168 20.67 -3.54 18.46
CA ASP A 168 20.67 -3.93 17.05
C ASP A 168 19.60 -3.14 16.27
N TRP A 169 20.03 -2.07 15.64
CA TRP A 169 19.19 -1.19 14.83
C TRP A 169 18.54 -1.90 13.64
N ALA A 170 19.24 -2.88 13.05
CA ALA A 170 18.78 -3.58 11.86
C ALA A 170 17.55 -4.44 12.16
N SER A 171 17.56 -5.15 13.29
CA SER A 171 16.40 -5.93 13.75
C SER A 171 15.29 -5.05 14.29
N ALA A 172 15.64 -3.91 14.92
CA ALA A 172 14.64 -2.99 15.48
C ALA A 172 13.87 -2.21 14.41
N PHE A 173 14.50 -1.96 13.27
CA PHE A 173 13.93 -1.16 12.16
C PHE A 173 14.14 -1.87 10.82
N PRO A 174 13.38 -2.95 10.53
CA PRO A 174 13.41 -3.60 9.23
C PRO A 174 13.26 -2.58 8.11
N SER A 175 14.27 -2.45 7.27
CA SER A 175 14.33 -1.38 6.26
C SER A 175 14.38 -1.95 4.86
N TYR A 176 13.66 -1.27 3.95
CA TYR A 176 13.64 -1.57 2.52
C TYR A 176 13.89 -0.28 1.73
N PHE A 177 14.79 -0.34 0.77
CA PHE A 177 15.08 0.74 -0.17
C PHE A 177 14.62 0.35 -1.56
N GLU A 178 14.12 1.33 -2.30
CA GLU A 178 13.71 1.13 -3.68
C GLU A 178 14.15 2.32 -4.54
N VAL A 179 14.55 2.01 -5.76
CA VAL A 179 14.73 2.97 -6.85
C VAL A 179 13.75 2.57 -7.94
N ALA A 180 12.87 3.49 -8.30
CA ALA A 180 11.85 3.27 -9.33
C ALA A 180 11.98 4.32 -10.43
N TYR A 181 11.67 3.92 -11.66
CA TYR A 181 11.65 4.80 -12.83
C TYR A 181 10.34 4.60 -13.59
N ASP A 182 9.59 5.68 -13.76
CA ASP A 182 8.34 5.70 -14.50
C ASP A 182 8.59 6.22 -15.91
N PHE A 183 8.00 5.56 -16.91
CA PHE A 183 8.08 5.99 -18.30
C PHE A 183 6.90 5.48 -19.10
N SER A 184 6.55 6.18 -20.18
CA SER A 184 5.45 5.78 -21.06
C SER A 184 5.97 5.49 -22.46
N VAL A 185 5.44 4.45 -23.08
CA VAL A 185 5.68 4.12 -24.48
C VAL A 185 4.32 3.97 -25.16
N TRP A 186 4.01 4.89 -26.09
CA TRP A 186 2.66 5.07 -26.66
C TRP A 186 1.64 5.37 -25.54
N GLU A 187 0.61 4.52 -25.43
CA GLU A 187 -0.45 4.64 -24.42
C GLU A 187 -0.27 3.65 -23.25
N VAL A 188 0.92 3.10 -23.10
CA VAL A 188 1.24 2.17 -22.01
C VAL A 188 2.23 2.80 -21.07
N ASP A 189 1.87 2.84 -19.78
CA ASP A 189 2.71 3.32 -18.71
C ASP A 189 3.49 2.16 -18.10
N PHE A 190 4.76 2.41 -17.87
CA PHE A 190 5.69 1.44 -17.30
C PHE A 190 6.27 1.97 -15.99
N ASN A 191 6.41 1.10 -15.04
CA ASN A 191 7.20 1.32 -13.83
C ASN A 191 8.25 0.21 -13.73
N ALA A 192 9.52 0.60 -13.70
CA ALA A 192 10.65 -0.31 -13.46
C ALA A 192 11.24 0.00 -12.08
N ALA A 193 11.30 -0.99 -11.20
CA ALA A 193 11.80 -0.80 -9.84
C ALA A 193 12.87 -1.83 -9.46
N ALA A 194 13.82 -1.38 -8.63
CA ALA A 194 14.82 -2.22 -7.99
C ALA A 194 14.83 -1.93 -6.49
N GLY A 195 14.56 -2.95 -5.69
CA GLY A 195 14.47 -2.85 -4.24
C GLY A 195 15.42 -3.78 -3.50
N PHE A 196 15.89 -3.34 -2.34
CA PHE A 196 16.86 -4.09 -1.53
C PHE A 196 16.69 -3.83 -0.03
N CYS A 197 17.03 -4.86 0.75
CA CYS A 197 17.20 -4.74 2.20
C CYS A 197 18.67 -4.45 2.50
N PRO A 198 19.01 -3.33 3.17
CA PRO A 198 20.42 -2.93 3.38
C PRO A 198 21.11 -3.74 4.46
N PHE A 199 20.34 -4.38 5.36
CA PHE A 199 20.81 -5.07 6.55
C PHE A 199 20.12 -6.43 6.67
N ALA A 200 20.65 -7.26 7.59
CA ALA A 200 19.93 -8.45 8.05
C ALA A 200 18.58 -8.03 8.64
N SER A 201 17.54 -8.79 8.31
CA SER A 201 16.18 -8.49 8.78
C SER A 201 15.36 -9.79 8.79
N ASP A 202 14.90 -10.18 9.97
CA ASP A 202 13.99 -11.33 10.11
C ASP A 202 12.65 -11.04 9.43
N TYR A 203 12.20 -9.80 9.41
CA TYR A 203 10.97 -9.36 8.76
C TYR A 203 10.96 -9.65 7.24
N TYR A 204 12.08 -9.35 6.57
CA TYR A 204 12.26 -9.64 5.15
C TYR A 204 12.95 -10.99 4.89
N GLY A 205 13.39 -11.71 5.94
CA GLY A 205 14.13 -12.95 5.80
C GLY A 205 15.50 -12.75 5.13
N SER A 206 16.16 -11.60 5.36
CA SER A 206 17.48 -11.30 4.82
C SER A 206 18.58 -11.48 5.86
N GLU A 207 19.67 -12.19 5.52
CA GLU A 207 20.82 -12.39 6.41
C GLU A 207 21.84 -11.24 6.35
N ALA A 208 21.81 -10.44 5.29
CA ALA A 208 22.71 -9.31 5.01
C ALA A 208 22.08 -8.38 3.96
N PHE A 209 22.89 -7.50 3.34
CA PHE A 209 22.46 -6.78 2.15
C PHE A 209 21.94 -7.74 1.09
N SER A 210 20.70 -7.56 0.68
CA SER A 210 20.05 -8.45 -0.30
C SER A 210 19.18 -7.65 -1.27
N MET A 211 19.34 -7.94 -2.58
CA MET A 211 18.38 -7.48 -3.59
C MET A 211 17.12 -8.33 -3.47
N TYR A 212 16.01 -7.65 -3.25
CA TYR A 212 14.72 -8.32 -2.96
C TYR A 212 13.72 -8.20 -4.09
N ASN A 213 13.84 -7.14 -4.90
CA ASN A 213 12.83 -6.81 -5.89
C ASN A 213 13.48 -6.26 -7.15
N LEU A 214 13.27 -6.93 -8.27
CA LEU A 214 13.42 -6.36 -9.60
C LEU A 214 12.07 -6.49 -10.29
N ASN A 215 11.38 -5.38 -10.45
CA ASN A 215 10.00 -5.33 -10.92
C ASN A 215 9.88 -4.54 -12.22
N LEU A 216 9.06 -5.04 -13.13
CA LEU A 216 8.57 -4.29 -14.27
C LEU A 216 7.05 -4.44 -14.33
N ARG A 217 6.36 -3.32 -14.21
CA ARG A 217 4.91 -3.22 -14.39
C ARG A 217 4.62 -2.45 -15.66
N ALA A 218 3.61 -2.89 -16.42
CA ALA A 218 3.04 -2.19 -17.56
C ALA A 218 1.54 -2.05 -17.35
N GLY A 219 0.97 -0.89 -17.64
CA GLY A 219 -0.44 -0.63 -17.46
C GLY A 219 -1.00 0.33 -18.49
N HIS A 220 -2.31 0.33 -18.62
CA HIS A 220 -3.08 1.30 -19.39
C HIS A 220 -4.38 1.58 -18.66
N GLU A 221 -4.82 2.84 -18.72
CA GLU A 221 -6.05 3.29 -18.07
C GLU A 221 -7.07 3.71 -19.12
N PHE A 222 -8.26 3.13 -19.06
CA PHE A 222 -9.38 3.50 -19.92
C PHE A 222 -10.31 4.43 -19.17
N GLU A 223 -10.48 5.65 -19.69
CA GLU A 223 -11.40 6.65 -19.14
C GLU A 223 -12.80 6.49 -19.74
N PHE A 224 -13.84 6.68 -18.93
CA PHE A 224 -15.23 6.66 -19.37
C PHE A 224 -15.87 8.05 -19.32
N GLU A 225 -16.62 8.43 -20.37
CA GLU A 225 -17.27 9.74 -20.51
C GLU A 225 -18.19 10.14 -19.34
N HIS A 226 -18.71 9.18 -18.57
CA HIS A 226 -19.66 9.42 -17.48
C HIS A 226 -19.07 9.17 -16.11
N GLY A 227 -17.75 9.24 -16.00
CA GLY A 227 -17.00 9.09 -14.76
C GLY A 227 -16.51 7.66 -14.53
N GLY A 228 -15.35 7.60 -13.93
CA GLY A 228 -14.63 6.38 -13.60
C GLY A 228 -13.62 5.99 -14.65
N THR A 229 -12.60 5.27 -14.16
CA THR A 229 -11.48 4.76 -14.92
C THR A 229 -11.37 3.26 -14.74
N LEU A 230 -10.85 2.57 -15.74
CA LEU A 230 -10.60 1.13 -15.73
C LEU A 230 -9.11 0.89 -16.01
N PRO A 231 -8.26 0.87 -14.98
CA PRO A 231 -6.88 0.47 -15.11
C PRO A 231 -6.77 -1.04 -15.36
N VAL A 232 -5.89 -1.38 -16.29
CA VAL A 232 -5.48 -2.77 -16.57
C VAL A 232 -3.97 -2.81 -16.49
N SER A 233 -3.40 -3.74 -15.76
CA SER A 233 -1.94 -3.86 -15.67
C SER A 233 -1.47 -5.32 -15.63
N ALA A 234 -0.20 -5.48 -16.02
CA ALA A 234 0.55 -6.71 -15.84
C ALA A 234 1.90 -6.37 -15.22
N GLN A 235 2.42 -7.25 -14.38
CA GLN A 235 3.75 -7.10 -13.81
C GLN A 235 4.49 -8.41 -13.76
N VAL A 236 5.80 -8.31 -13.88
CA VAL A 236 6.75 -9.40 -13.59
C VAL A 236 7.73 -8.92 -12.53
N MET A 237 7.97 -9.75 -11.54
CA MET A 237 8.79 -9.44 -10.39
C MET A 237 9.75 -10.60 -10.14
N TYR A 238 11.03 -10.31 -10.00
CA TYR A 238 12.05 -11.28 -9.66
C TYR A 238 12.63 -10.94 -8.29
N ASN A 239 12.62 -11.90 -7.37
CA ASN A 239 13.30 -11.80 -6.10
C ASN A 239 14.67 -12.50 -6.20
N PRO A 240 15.77 -11.76 -6.29
CA PRO A 240 17.11 -12.36 -6.39
C PRO A 240 17.54 -13.11 -5.12
N ALA A 241 17.09 -12.68 -3.94
CA ALA A 241 17.45 -13.32 -2.67
C ALA A 241 16.86 -14.74 -2.55
N TRP A 242 15.66 -14.94 -3.09
CA TRP A 242 14.99 -16.26 -3.09
C TRP A 242 15.13 -16.99 -4.41
N ASN A 243 15.67 -16.33 -5.45
CA ASN A 243 15.74 -16.84 -6.83
C ASN A 243 14.35 -17.27 -7.35
N GLU A 244 13.34 -16.43 -7.10
CA GLU A 244 11.95 -16.68 -7.49
C GLU A 244 11.44 -15.58 -8.42
N VAL A 245 10.60 -16.00 -9.38
CA VAL A 245 9.92 -15.09 -10.32
C VAL A 245 8.43 -15.16 -10.08
N PHE A 246 7.82 -14.00 -9.89
CA PHE A 246 6.39 -13.84 -9.78
C PHE A 246 5.87 -13.01 -10.96
N TRP A 247 4.61 -13.23 -11.32
CA TRP A 247 3.93 -12.41 -12.31
C TRP A 247 2.47 -12.27 -11.91
N GLY A 248 1.87 -11.17 -12.28
CA GLY A 248 0.48 -10.89 -11.97
C GLY A 248 -0.16 -9.99 -13.02
N VAL A 249 -1.47 -10.06 -13.09
CA VAL A 249 -2.32 -9.14 -13.85
C VAL A 249 -3.37 -8.56 -12.94
N SER A 250 -3.77 -7.32 -13.20
CA SER A 250 -4.87 -6.67 -12.50
C SER A 250 -5.82 -5.99 -13.47
N VAL A 251 -7.06 -5.89 -13.06
CA VAL A 251 -8.06 -5.02 -13.64
C VAL A 251 -8.81 -4.35 -12.51
N GLY A 252 -8.93 -3.04 -12.58
CA GLY A 252 -9.61 -2.24 -11.58
C GLY A 252 -10.78 -1.45 -12.14
N TYR A 253 -11.54 -0.83 -11.24
CA TYR A 253 -12.48 0.22 -11.55
C TYR A 253 -12.44 1.27 -10.45
N TYR A 254 -12.27 2.53 -10.84
CA TYR A 254 -12.11 3.66 -9.93
C TYR A 254 -13.09 4.77 -10.26
N PHE A 255 -13.53 5.47 -9.25
CA PHE A 255 -14.38 6.64 -9.37
C PHE A 255 -13.86 7.74 -8.44
N SER A 256 -13.69 8.95 -9.00
CA SER A 256 -13.22 10.12 -8.27
C SER A 256 -14.27 11.24 -8.25
N LEU A 257 -14.31 11.97 -7.16
CA LEU A 257 -15.16 13.14 -6.94
C LEU A 257 -14.29 14.29 -6.45
N ASP A 258 -14.42 15.45 -7.09
CA ASP A 258 -13.78 16.71 -6.68
C ASP A 258 -14.79 17.62 -6.00
N PHE A 259 -14.37 18.39 -4.97
CA PHE A 259 -15.23 19.23 -4.13
C PHE A 259 -14.79 20.70 -4.08
#